data_1f52e66831a79d4edfcf3ee65c2444a7
#
_entry.id   1f52e66831a79d4edfcf3ee65c2444a7
#
_cell.length_a   1.000
_cell.length_b   1.000
_cell.length_c   1.000
_cell.angle_alpha   90.00
_cell.angle_beta   90.00
_cell.angle_gamma   90.00
#
_symmetry.space_group_name_H-M   'P 1'
#
loop_
_entity.id
_entity.type
_entity.pdbx_description
1 polymer ?
#
loop_
_entity_poly.entity_id
_entity_poly.type
_entity_poly.pdbx_seq_one_letter_code
_entity_poly.pdbx_strand_id
1 'polypeptide(L)'
;KEYIKEIKSNHIKESDIILLGGGGFLSDWSYFNPFNWLKYIVLAKLFGKKTMLYAIGAGPFRTKFGKFCVRFVVNNYIDKITVRDVESKDWLLKSGVKKEIVISGDPVIGLEYEKSVLDLENKTKKRITFVLNPYLKEKNPSKYRNLEEALIEYIRMFQDKKYELLFLPFENSKDFEFNKEIIDKSGVEAKLINVELDPNTTMNILAKSDVVVSLRLHGNIMAAACGTPFLPIVYHHKTAEFIKKLGWEYQIDFGEGKNWIDKDLNPQELFDETMEILEKEIVLAEKLDILRKEYKKLNDINLDELRELIK
;
A
#
# COMPACT_ATOMS: atom_id res chain seq x y z
N LYS A 1 10.04 -8.72 10.30
CA LYS A 1 11.12 -9.77 10.29
C LYS A 1 10.63 -11.13 10.81
N GLU A 2 9.53 -11.23 11.51
CA GLU A 2 9.03 -12.50 12.08
C GLU A 2 8.23 -13.33 11.08
N TYR A 3 7.53 -12.73 10.13
CA TYR A 3 6.76 -13.46 9.10
C TYR A 3 7.57 -14.35 8.15
N ILE A 4 8.90 -14.18 8.10
CA ILE A 4 9.77 -14.95 7.18
C ILE A 4 10.34 -16.21 7.87
N LYS A 5 10.12 -16.39 9.18
CA LYS A 5 10.81 -17.44 9.93
C LYS A 5 10.34 -18.86 9.69
N GLU A 6 9.22 -19.11 8.98
CA GLU A 6 8.63 -20.46 8.97
C GLU A 6 8.03 -20.99 7.65
N ILE A 7 8.54 -20.59 6.48
CA ILE A 7 8.25 -21.44 5.32
C ILE A 7 9.14 -22.67 5.41
N LYS A 8 8.66 -23.68 6.15
CA LYS A 8 9.31 -24.98 6.22
C LYS A 8 9.10 -25.69 4.87
N SER A 9 10.07 -26.47 4.44
CA SER A 9 9.97 -27.25 3.19
C SER A 9 8.72 -28.14 3.15
N ASN A 10 8.20 -28.54 4.32
CA ASN A 10 6.98 -29.32 4.43
C ASN A 10 5.73 -28.57 3.92
N HIS A 11 5.57 -27.28 4.23
CA HIS A 11 4.44 -26.49 3.73
C HIS A 11 4.42 -26.42 2.19
N ILE A 12 5.61 -26.32 1.56
CA ILE A 12 5.72 -26.33 0.11
C ILE A 12 5.38 -27.72 -0.47
N LYS A 13 5.79 -28.80 0.20
CA LYS A 13 5.48 -30.18 -0.24
C LYS A 13 3.99 -30.49 -0.17
N GLU A 14 3.30 -29.99 0.84
CA GLU A 14 1.87 -30.22 1.08
C GLU A 14 0.96 -29.32 0.24
N SER A 15 1.49 -28.25 -0.35
CA SER A 15 0.73 -27.33 -1.20
C SER A 15 0.61 -27.85 -2.63
N ASP A 16 -0.45 -27.52 -3.32
CA ASP A 16 -0.65 -27.82 -4.75
C ASP A 16 0.01 -26.74 -5.64
N ILE A 17 -0.01 -25.50 -5.16
CA ILE A 17 0.50 -24.33 -5.89
C ILE A 17 1.23 -23.37 -4.93
N ILE A 18 2.25 -22.71 -5.41
CA ILE A 18 2.95 -21.65 -4.69
C ILE A 18 2.74 -20.32 -5.40
N LEU A 19 2.13 -19.39 -4.68
CA LEU A 19 1.94 -18.00 -5.09
C LEU A 19 2.98 -17.12 -4.42
N LEU A 20 3.70 -16.34 -5.19
CA LEU A 20 4.61 -15.31 -4.70
C LEU A 20 4.09 -13.95 -5.12
N GLY A 21 3.49 -13.18 -4.19
CA GLY A 21 2.88 -11.94 -4.61
C GLY A 21 2.16 -11.15 -3.55
N GLY A 22 1.32 -10.24 -4.02
CA GLY A 22 0.53 -9.32 -3.21
C GLY A 22 1.32 -8.16 -2.62
N GLY A 23 2.61 -8.00 -2.93
CA GLY A 23 3.44 -6.96 -2.34
C GLY A 23 4.57 -6.47 -3.24
N GLY A 24 5.16 -5.34 -2.90
CA GLY A 24 6.26 -4.72 -3.64
C GLY A 24 7.66 -5.12 -3.14
N PHE A 25 7.85 -6.38 -2.79
CA PHE A 25 9.07 -6.86 -2.14
C PHE A 25 10.09 -7.53 -3.10
N LEU A 26 9.69 -7.87 -4.32
CA LEU A 26 10.60 -8.46 -5.30
C LEU A 26 11.47 -7.36 -5.94
N SER A 27 12.51 -6.98 -5.23
CA SER A 27 13.45 -5.92 -5.61
C SER A 27 14.84 -6.23 -5.04
N ASP A 28 15.87 -5.54 -5.46
CA ASP A 28 17.21 -5.66 -4.87
C ASP A 28 17.58 -4.52 -3.92
N TRP A 29 16.63 -4.11 -3.08
CA TRP A 29 16.87 -3.17 -1.97
C TRP A 29 18.00 -3.62 -1.05
N SER A 30 18.15 -4.94 -0.83
CA SER A 30 19.35 -5.57 -0.34
C SER A 30 19.85 -6.58 -1.38
N TYR A 31 21.17 -6.79 -1.40
CA TYR A 31 21.84 -7.56 -2.44
C TYR A 31 21.25 -8.96 -2.69
N PHE A 32 20.87 -9.66 -1.62
CA PHE A 32 20.31 -11.02 -1.70
C PHE A 32 18.77 -11.06 -1.74
N ASN A 33 18.09 -9.92 -1.73
CA ASN A 33 16.63 -9.91 -1.56
C ASN A 33 15.88 -10.70 -2.64
N PRO A 34 16.16 -10.56 -3.96
CA PRO A 34 15.45 -11.35 -4.96
C PRO A 34 15.66 -12.86 -4.77
N PHE A 35 16.89 -13.29 -4.44
CA PHE A 35 17.20 -14.68 -4.17
C PHE A 35 16.43 -15.23 -2.95
N ASN A 36 16.35 -14.46 -1.89
CA ASN A 36 15.64 -14.87 -0.66
C ASN A 36 14.18 -15.23 -0.88
N TRP A 37 13.52 -14.58 -1.83
CA TRP A 37 12.14 -14.88 -2.21
C TRP A 37 12.08 -15.98 -3.28
N LEU A 38 12.86 -15.85 -4.33
CA LEU A 38 12.80 -16.74 -5.49
C LEU A 38 13.29 -18.16 -5.20
N LYS A 39 14.10 -18.38 -4.15
CA LYS A 39 14.51 -19.74 -3.73
C LYS A 39 13.31 -20.65 -3.40
N TYR A 40 12.21 -20.10 -2.87
CA TYR A 40 11.01 -20.88 -2.58
C TYR A 40 10.29 -21.35 -3.85
N ILE A 41 10.36 -20.56 -4.92
CA ILE A 41 9.86 -20.94 -6.24
C ILE A 41 10.64 -22.12 -6.80
N VAL A 42 11.98 -22.03 -6.72
CA VAL A 42 12.86 -23.14 -7.17
C VAL A 42 12.55 -24.41 -6.36
N LEU A 43 12.42 -24.29 -5.04
CA LEU A 43 12.07 -25.41 -4.18
C LEU A 43 10.69 -26.00 -4.54
N ALA A 44 9.70 -25.16 -4.82
CA ALA A 44 8.37 -25.59 -5.25
C ALA A 44 8.44 -26.44 -6.54
N LYS A 45 9.21 -26.00 -7.51
CA LYS A 45 9.40 -26.74 -8.76
C LYS A 45 10.14 -28.08 -8.58
N LEU A 46 11.08 -28.15 -7.64
CA LEU A 46 11.71 -29.44 -7.28
C LEU A 46 10.72 -30.45 -6.70
N PHE A 47 9.62 -29.97 -6.10
CA PHE A 47 8.52 -30.80 -5.62
C PHE A 47 7.37 -30.93 -6.65
N GLY A 48 7.59 -30.52 -7.89
CA GLY A 48 6.60 -30.64 -8.97
C GLY A 48 5.38 -29.70 -8.82
N LYS A 49 5.50 -28.64 -8.01
CA LYS A 49 4.37 -27.72 -7.75
C LYS A 49 4.20 -26.69 -8.86
N LYS A 50 2.96 -26.26 -9.09
CA LYS A 50 2.64 -25.09 -9.93
C LYS A 50 3.10 -23.82 -9.21
N THR A 51 3.52 -22.79 -9.96
CA THR A 51 4.09 -21.57 -9.39
C THR A 51 3.60 -20.34 -10.13
N MET A 52 3.29 -19.27 -9.41
CA MET A 52 2.83 -18.01 -10.00
C MET A 52 3.41 -16.80 -9.27
N LEU A 53 3.83 -15.79 -10.04
CA LEU A 53 3.94 -14.43 -9.51
C LEU A 53 2.54 -13.82 -9.55
N TYR A 54 1.96 -13.54 -8.38
CA TYR A 54 0.57 -13.11 -8.24
C TYR A 54 0.51 -11.63 -7.84
N ALA A 55 0.06 -10.76 -8.74
CA ALA A 55 -0.02 -9.31 -8.54
C ALA A 55 1.25 -8.73 -7.91
N ILE A 56 2.43 -9.20 -8.36
CA ILE A 56 3.70 -8.83 -7.74
C ILE A 56 4.09 -7.39 -8.09
N GLY A 57 4.55 -6.62 -7.09
CA GLY A 57 5.33 -5.43 -7.30
C GLY A 57 6.80 -5.79 -7.46
N ALA A 58 7.40 -5.53 -8.62
CA ALA A 58 8.76 -5.92 -8.94
C ALA A 58 9.66 -4.71 -9.22
N GLY A 59 10.93 -4.80 -8.79
CA GLY A 59 11.94 -3.77 -9.00
C GLY A 59 11.99 -2.68 -7.94
N PRO A 60 12.99 -1.79 -8.03
CA PRO A 60 14.07 -1.80 -9.03
C PRO A 60 15.04 -2.98 -8.87
N PHE A 61 15.60 -3.44 -9.99
CA PHE A 61 16.73 -4.39 -10.00
C PHE A 61 17.97 -3.66 -10.52
N ARG A 62 18.84 -3.26 -9.61
CA ARG A 62 20.04 -2.46 -9.91
C ARG A 62 21.29 -3.31 -10.05
N THR A 63 21.37 -4.44 -9.32
CA THR A 63 22.53 -5.31 -9.30
C THR A 63 22.50 -6.33 -10.43
N LYS A 64 23.68 -6.72 -10.93
CA LYS A 64 23.81 -7.82 -11.93
C LYS A 64 23.29 -9.13 -11.37
N PHE A 65 23.52 -9.39 -10.08
CA PHE A 65 23.07 -10.60 -9.39
C PHE A 65 21.53 -10.62 -9.28
N GLY A 66 20.90 -9.54 -8.86
CA GLY A 66 19.43 -9.44 -8.78
C GLY A 66 18.77 -9.69 -10.14
N LYS A 67 19.28 -9.04 -11.21
CA LYS A 67 18.78 -9.26 -12.59
C LYS A 67 18.98 -10.72 -13.04
N PHE A 68 20.12 -11.32 -12.71
CA PHE A 68 20.39 -12.71 -13.03
C PHE A 68 19.42 -13.66 -12.33
N CYS A 69 19.22 -13.50 -11.00
CA CYS A 69 18.29 -14.31 -10.23
C CYS A 69 16.87 -14.21 -10.80
N VAL A 70 16.38 -13.00 -11.05
CA VAL A 70 15.04 -12.77 -11.61
C VAL A 70 14.93 -13.42 -12.99
N ARG A 71 15.85 -13.12 -13.91
CA ARG A 71 15.84 -13.70 -15.26
C ARG A 71 15.85 -15.22 -15.24
N PHE A 72 16.74 -15.80 -14.44
CA PHE A 72 16.92 -17.25 -14.40
C PHE A 72 15.70 -17.94 -13.79
N VAL A 73 15.26 -17.50 -12.60
CA VAL A 73 14.19 -18.19 -11.90
C VAL A 73 12.84 -17.95 -12.58
N VAL A 74 12.55 -16.71 -12.99
CA VAL A 74 11.25 -16.41 -13.58
C VAL A 74 11.07 -17.11 -14.92
N ASN A 75 12.10 -17.13 -15.78
CA ASN A 75 11.99 -17.80 -17.07
C ASN A 75 11.91 -19.34 -16.97
N ASN A 76 12.52 -19.96 -15.97
CA ASN A 76 12.60 -21.42 -15.90
C ASN A 76 11.62 -22.06 -14.92
N TYR A 77 11.20 -21.32 -13.88
CA TYR A 77 10.50 -21.91 -12.74
C TYR A 77 9.15 -21.27 -12.42
N ILE A 78 8.71 -20.19 -13.11
CA ILE A 78 7.38 -19.59 -12.95
C ILE A 78 6.47 -20.04 -14.08
N ASP A 79 5.25 -20.45 -13.77
CA ASP A 79 4.29 -20.86 -14.79
C ASP A 79 3.46 -19.67 -15.29
N LYS A 80 2.97 -18.81 -14.40
CA LYS A 80 2.15 -17.63 -14.71
C LYS A 80 2.69 -16.38 -14.00
N ILE A 81 2.51 -15.21 -14.62
CA ILE A 81 3.00 -13.93 -14.08
C ILE A 81 1.90 -12.90 -14.20
N THR A 82 1.42 -12.41 -13.06
CA THR A 82 0.68 -11.14 -13.00
C THR A 82 1.45 -10.12 -12.18
N VAL A 83 1.40 -8.88 -12.62
CA VAL A 83 2.00 -7.72 -11.94
C VAL A 83 0.94 -6.66 -11.71
N ARG A 84 1.02 -5.94 -10.61
CA ARG A 84 0.01 -4.94 -10.25
C ARG A 84 0.16 -3.59 -10.97
N ASP A 85 1.34 -3.33 -11.58
CA ASP A 85 1.65 -2.05 -12.22
C ASP A 85 2.57 -2.21 -13.43
N VAL A 86 2.58 -1.20 -14.30
CA VAL A 86 3.39 -1.15 -15.53
C VAL A 86 4.87 -1.13 -15.20
N GLU A 87 5.27 -0.41 -14.14
CA GLU A 87 6.68 -0.32 -13.73
C GLU A 87 7.26 -1.69 -13.38
N SER A 88 6.48 -2.50 -12.65
CA SER A 88 6.87 -3.88 -12.32
C SER A 88 7.09 -4.74 -13.56
N LYS A 89 6.21 -4.61 -14.58
CA LYS A 89 6.37 -5.25 -15.88
C LYS A 89 7.67 -4.81 -16.55
N ASP A 90 7.92 -3.51 -16.61
CA ASP A 90 9.11 -2.94 -17.21
C ASP A 90 10.40 -3.42 -16.53
N TRP A 91 10.42 -3.49 -15.20
CA TRP A 91 11.57 -4.00 -14.46
C TRP A 91 11.84 -5.47 -14.74
N LEU A 92 10.80 -6.30 -14.85
CA LEU A 92 10.96 -7.71 -15.22
C LEU A 92 11.50 -7.85 -16.66
N LEU A 93 10.94 -7.11 -17.62
CA LEU A 93 11.42 -7.10 -19.01
C LEU A 93 12.87 -6.62 -19.10
N LYS A 94 13.22 -5.50 -18.46
CA LYS A 94 14.60 -4.97 -18.39
C LYS A 94 15.58 -5.93 -17.72
N SER A 95 15.07 -6.84 -16.89
CA SER A 95 15.89 -7.90 -16.28
C SER A 95 16.05 -9.12 -17.18
N GLY A 96 15.38 -9.16 -18.33
CA GLY A 96 15.49 -10.24 -19.31
C GLY A 96 14.47 -11.37 -19.12
N VAL A 97 13.34 -11.10 -18.48
CA VAL A 97 12.19 -12.00 -18.46
C VAL A 97 11.56 -12.04 -19.85
N LYS A 98 11.30 -13.25 -20.36
CA LYS A 98 10.78 -13.51 -21.71
C LYS A 98 9.37 -14.08 -21.71
N LYS A 99 8.88 -14.49 -20.55
CA LYS A 99 7.50 -15.00 -20.39
C LYS A 99 6.49 -13.89 -20.53
N GLU A 100 5.26 -14.24 -20.85
CA GLU A 100 4.14 -13.33 -20.83
C GLU A 100 3.96 -12.74 -19.43
N ILE A 101 3.76 -11.42 -19.37
CA ILE A 101 3.55 -10.69 -18.12
C ILE A 101 2.23 -9.92 -18.26
N VAL A 102 1.24 -10.35 -17.50
CA VAL A 102 -0.10 -9.76 -17.50
C VAL A 102 -0.15 -8.65 -16.45
N ILE A 103 -0.62 -7.47 -16.83
CA ILE A 103 -0.86 -6.36 -15.90
C ILE A 103 -2.24 -6.53 -15.29
N SER A 104 -2.31 -6.51 -13.97
CA SER A 104 -3.53 -6.66 -13.18
C SER A 104 -3.73 -5.48 -12.21
N GLY A 105 -4.58 -5.65 -11.21
CA GLY A 105 -4.76 -4.73 -10.08
C GLY A 105 -4.06 -5.21 -8.80
N ASP A 106 -3.93 -4.31 -7.83
CA ASP A 106 -3.52 -4.69 -6.48
C ASP A 106 -4.67 -5.49 -5.83
N PRO A 107 -4.39 -6.70 -5.28
CA PRO A 107 -5.45 -7.58 -4.78
C PRO A 107 -6.21 -7.00 -3.59
N VAL A 108 -5.65 -6.05 -2.87
CA VAL A 108 -6.30 -5.41 -1.71
C VAL A 108 -7.57 -4.66 -2.11
N ILE A 109 -7.65 -4.11 -3.33
CA ILE A 109 -8.85 -3.40 -3.78
C ILE A 109 -10.09 -4.31 -3.91
N GLY A 110 -9.87 -5.60 -4.11
CA GLY A 110 -10.92 -6.61 -4.19
C GLY A 110 -11.20 -7.34 -2.88
N LEU A 111 -10.51 -6.96 -1.80
CA LEU A 111 -10.67 -7.61 -0.51
C LEU A 111 -12.08 -7.34 0.04
N GLU A 112 -12.80 -8.41 0.34
CA GLU A 112 -14.04 -8.34 1.10
C GLU A 112 -13.72 -8.40 2.58
N TYR A 113 -14.41 -7.60 3.37
CA TYR A 113 -14.23 -7.57 4.81
C TYR A 113 -15.57 -7.72 5.52
N GLU A 114 -15.56 -8.43 6.63
CA GLU A 114 -16.74 -8.59 7.47
C GLU A 114 -16.95 -7.29 8.26
N LYS A 115 -18.14 -6.68 8.12
CA LYS A 115 -18.50 -5.51 8.92
C LYS A 115 -18.55 -5.91 10.38
N SER A 116 -17.56 -5.50 11.15
CA SER A 116 -17.53 -5.76 12.59
C SER A 116 -18.25 -4.67 13.37
N VAL A 117 -18.87 -5.06 14.48
CA VAL A 117 -19.38 -4.15 15.50
C VAL A 117 -18.19 -3.68 16.37
N LEU A 118 -17.28 -2.91 15.77
CA LEU A 118 -16.32 -2.17 16.58
C LEU A 118 -17.11 -1.04 17.27
N ASP A 119 -16.81 -0.78 18.54
CA ASP A 119 -17.43 0.27 19.36
C ASP A 119 -17.04 1.69 18.88
N LEU A 120 -17.09 1.87 17.55
CA LEU A 120 -16.91 3.12 16.84
C LEU A 120 -18.26 3.67 16.31
N GLU A 121 -19.38 3.05 16.70
CA GLU A 121 -20.70 3.31 16.11
C GLU A 121 -21.36 4.61 16.58
N ASN A 122 -21.04 5.08 17.79
CA ASN A 122 -21.60 6.33 18.31
C ASN A 122 -20.83 7.56 17.83
N LYS A 123 -20.76 7.74 16.51
CA LYS A 123 -20.07 8.85 15.89
C LYS A 123 -20.92 10.11 15.95
N THR A 124 -20.61 11.00 16.88
CA THR A 124 -21.23 12.32 17.00
C THR A 124 -20.49 13.41 16.21
N LYS A 125 -19.29 13.11 15.71
CA LYS A 125 -18.41 14.01 14.98
C LYS A 125 -17.90 13.37 13.70
N LYS A 126 -17.55 14.18 12.71
CA LYS A 126 -16.81 13.71 11.53
C LYS A 126 -15.45 13.17 11.95
N ARG A 127 -15.09 12.00 11.42
CA ARG A 127 -13.84 11.31 11.75
C ARG A 127 -12.83 11.45 10.62
N ILE A 128 -11.66 11.97 10.97
CA ILE A 128 -10.50 12.04 10.10
C ILE A 128 -9.50 10.99 10.55
N THR A 129 -9.18 10.03 9.69
CA THR A 129 -8.21 8.98 10.02
C THR A 129 -6.88 9.22 9.31
N PHE A 130 -5.80 9.27 10.08
CA PHE A 130 -4.44 9.48 9.62
C PHE A 130 -3.67 8.17 9.56
N VAL A 131 -3.09 7.85 8.39
CA VAL A 131 -2.21 6.70 8.18
C VAL A 131 -0.82 7.22 7.79
N LEU A 132 -0.04 7.60 8.80
CA LEU A 132 1.23 8.27 8.63
C LEU A 132 2.41 7.32 8.87
N ASN A 133 3.58 7.64 8.28
CA ASN A 133 4.81 6.87 8.45
C ASN A 133 6.06 7.77 8.42
N PRO A 134 7.15 7.36 9.11
CA PRO A 134 8.41 8.10 9.15
C PRO A 134 9.39 7.71 8.03
N TYR A 135 8.93 7.21 6.89
CA TYR A 135 9.79 6.65 5.83
C TYR A 135 10.92 7.59 5.39
N LEU A 136 10.63 8.89 5.33
CA LEU A 136 11.62 9.90 4.91
C LEU A 136 12.73 10.14 5.92
N LYS A 137 12.55 9.79 7.20
CA LYS A 137 13.54 10.00 8.28
C LYS A 137 14.92 9.45 7.92
N GLU A 138 14.95 8.25 7.33
CA GLU A 138 16.20 7.59 6.93
C GLU A 138 16.61 7.92 5.49
N LYS A 139 15.69 8.33 4.63
CA LYS A 139 15.92 8.48 3.20
C LYS A 139 16.21 9.90 2.76
N ASN A 140 15.57 10.88 3.40
CA ASN A 140 15.75 12.29 3.11
C ASN A 140 15.45 13.12 4.37
N PRO A 141 16.44 13.31 5.28
CA PRO A 141 16.23 13.98 6.56
C PRO A 141 15.72 15.43 6.45
N SER A 142 16.08 16.18 5.39
CA SER A 142 15.59 17.54 5.19
C SER A 142 14.10 17.56 4.84
N LYS A 143 13.67 16.72 3.92
CA LYS A 143 12.25 16.53 3.58
C LYS A 143 11.46 15.96 4.75
N TYR A 144 12.06 15.09 5.55
CA TYR A 144 11.41 14.57 6.75
C TYR A 144 11.09 15.69 7.75
N ARG A 145 12.00 16.62 7.96
CA ARG A 145 11.76 17.76 8.86
C ARG A 145 10.61 18.64 8.38
N ASN A 146 10.60 18.99 7.10
CA ASN A 146 9.48 19.73 6.52
C ASN A 146 8.15 18.95 6.63
N LEU A 147 8.15 17.64 6.34
CA LEU A 147 6.98 16.79 6.51
C LEU A 147 6.46 16.81 7.95
N GLU A 148 7.35 16.63 8.93
CA GLU A 148 7.01 16.62 10.35
C GLU A 148 6.40 17.95 10.79
N GLU A 149 7.06 19.08 10.49
CA GLU A 149 6.61 20.43 10.83
C GLU A 149 5.24 20.72 10.17
N ALA A 150 5.09 20.44 8.88
CA ALA A 150 3.84 20.66 8.17
C ALA A 150 2.69 19.80 8.70
N LEU A 151 2.94 18.54 9.04
CA LEU A 151 1.92 17.67 9.64
C LEU A 151 1.48 18.16 11.03
N ILE A 152 2.41 18.63 11.85
CA ILE A 152 2.10 19.19 13.16
C ILE A 152 1.19 20.43 13.02
N GLU A 153 1.54 21.35 12.12
CA GLU A 153 0.73 22.55 11.87
C GLU A 153 -0.64 22.20 11.29
N TYR A 154 -0.69 21.33 10.31
CA TYR A 154 -1.93 20.86 9.70
C TYR A 154 -2.87 20.22 10.72
N ILE A 155 -2.37 19.30 11.57
CA ILE A 155 -3.17 18.63 12.58
C ILE A 155 -3.65 19.63 13.65
N ARG A 156 -2.84 20.64 13.99
CA ARG A 156 -3.22 21.72 14.93
C ARG A 156 -4.43 22.53 14.45
N MET A 157 -4.66 22.61 13.14
CA MET A 157 -5.84 23.30 12.59
C MET A 157 -7.18 22.65 12.97
N PHE A 158 -7.15 21.38 13.44
CA PHE A 158 -8.35 20.69 13.95
C PHE A 158 -8.56 20.81 15.47
N GLN A 159 -7.89 21.75 16.14
CA GLN A 159 -7.93 21.92 17.60
C GLN A 159 -9.29 22.30 18.18
N ASP A 160 -10.24 22.75 17.36
CA ASP A 160 -11.58 23.21 17.79
C ASP A 160 -12.51 22.06 18.22
N LYS A 161 -12.03 20.83 18.26
CA LYS A 161 -12.73 19.62 18.70
C LYS A 161 -14.04 19.29 17.94
N LYS A 162 -14.26 19.87 16.76
CA LYS A 162 -15.41 19.52 15.92
C LYS A 162 -15.23 18.16 15.25
N TYR A 163 -14.00 17.67 15.17
CA TYR A 163 -13.63 16.44 14.50
C TYR A 163 -13.13 15.40 15.51
N GLU A 164 -13.31 14.12 15.18
CA GLU A 164 -12.63 13.01 15.84
C GLU A 164 -11.39 12.67 15.02
N LEU A 165 -10.21 12.87 15.60
CA LEU A 165 -8.93 12.57 14.97
C LEU A 165 -8.47 11.18 15.41
N LEU A 166 -8.27 10.28 14.45
CA LEU A 166 -7.85 8.91 14.68
C LEU A 166 -6.52 8.64 13.94
N PHE A 167 -5.51 8.17 14.65
CA PHE A 167 -4.24 7.79 14.09
C PHE A 167 -4.13 6.28 14.06
N LEU A 168 -3.85 5.74 12.86
CA LEU A 168 -3.84 4.31 12.56
C LEU A 168 -2.47 3.87 12.04
N PRO A 169 -1.55 3.44 12.93
CA PRO A 169 -0.25 2.89 12.54
C PRO A 169 -0.41 1.57 11.79
N PHE A 170 0.30 1.40 10.67
CA PHE A 170 0.32 0.15 9.90
C PHE A 170 1.54 -0.72 10.24
N GLU A 171 2.66 -0.10 10.61
CA GLU A 171 3.86 -0.77 11.09
C GLU A 171 4.08 -0.38 12.55
N ASN A 172 3.67 -1.27 13.47
CA ASN A 172 3.44 -0.95 14.88
C ASN A 172 4.57 -0.20 15.58
N SER A 173 5.83 -0.58 15.42
CA SER A 173 6.90 0.07 16.20
C SER A 173 7.26 1.46 15.67
N LYS A 174 7.44 1.61 14.35
CA LYS A 174 7.95 2.85 13.75
C LYS A 174 6.84 3.87 13.53
N ASP A 175 5.71 3.42 13.01
CA ASP A 175 4.58 4.31 12.74
C ASP A 175 3.95 4.79 14.05
N PHE A 176 3.83 3.90 15.05
CA PHE A 176 3.26 4.25 16.35
C PHE A 176 4.03 5.38 17.01
N GLU A 177 5.35 5.26 17.13
CA GLU A 177 6.18 6.30 17.75
C GLU A 177 6.13 7.62 16.96
N PHE A 178 6.12 7.56 15.64
CA PHE A 178 5.99 8.74 14.80
C PHE A 178 4.64 9.43 14.99
N ASN A 179 3.54 8.68 14.94
CA ASN A 179 2.20 9.23 15.11
C ASN A 179 2.03 9.83 16.51
N LYS A 180 2.55 9.18 17.55
CA LYS A 180 2.57 9.70 18.92
C LYS A 180 3.32 11.01 19.00
N GLU A 181 4.52 11.10 18.40
CA GLU A 181 5.32 12.33 18.37
C GLU A 181 4.58 13.49 17.70
N ILE A 182 3.88 13.23 16.58
CA ILE A 182 3.05 14.23 15.88
C ILE A 182 1.89 14.70 16.76
N ILE A 183 1.17 13.78 17.42
CA ILE A 183 0.06 14.13 18.33
C ILE A 183 0.57 14.98 19.48
N ASP A 184 1.63 14.54 20.18
CA ASP A 184 2.19 15.23 21.34
C ASP A 184 2.64 16.66 20.98
N LYS A 185 3.31 16.83 19.83
CA LYS A 185 3.80 18.14 19.35
C LYS A 185 2.68 19.05 18.84
N SER A 186 1.62 18.49 18.28
CA SER A 186 0.47 19.28 17.80
C SER A 186 -0.39 19.80 18.95
N GLY A 187 -0.41 19.09 20.08
CA GLY A 187 -1.20 19.43 21.26
C GLY A 187 -2.72 19.23 21.08
N VAL A 188 -3.15 18.50 20.05
CA VAL A 188 -4.57 18.20 19.81
C VAL A 188 -4.98 16.93 20.54
N GLU A 189 -6.29 16.85 20.87
CA GLU A 189 -6.89 15.62 21.36
C GLU A 189 -7.13 14.65 20.20
N ALA A 190 -6.47 13.49 20.21
CA ALA A 190 -6.56 12.48 19.16
C ALA A 190 -6.49 11.07 19.75
N LYS A 191 -7.11 10.12 19.06
CA LYS A 191 -7.04 8.70 19.41
C LYS A 191 -5.94 8.03 18.60
N LEU A 192 -4.98 7.41 19.27
CA LEU A 192 -3.92 6.60 18.66
C LEU A 192 -4.22 5.13 18.87
N ILE A 193 -4.33 4.37 17.80
CA ILE A 193 -4.54 2.92 17.84
C ILE A 193 -3.20 2.25 18.21
N ASN A 194 -3.22 1.51 19.32
CA ASN A 194 -2.03 0.83 19.87
C ASN A 194 -2.25 -0.68 19.92
N VAL A 195 -2.65 -1.27 18.81
CA VAL A 195 -2.79 -2.72 18.67
C VAL A 195 -2.36 -3.12 17.28
N GLU A 196 -1.77 -4.30 17.15
CA GLU A 196 -1.56 -4.90 15.84
C GLU A 196 -2.91 -5.28 15.26
N LEU A 197 -3.26 -4.69 14.14
CA LEU A 197 -4.55 -4.89 13.49
C LEU A 197 -4.40 -5.88 12.33
N ASP A 198 -5.31 -6.84 12.29
CA ASP A 198 -5.52 -7.64 11.09
C ASP A 198 -6.16 -6.78 9.97
N PRO A 199 -6.06 -7.22 8.71
CA PRO A 199 -6.59 -6.46 7.58
C PRO A 199 -8.09 -6.17 7.67
N ASN A 200 -8.90 -7.09 8.22
CA ASN A 200 -10.35 -6.93 8.35
C ASN A 200 -10.69 -5.80 9.34
N THR A 201 -10.05 -5.80 10.49
CA THR A 201 -10.21 -4.75 11.51
C THR A 201 -9.73 -3.40 10.99
N THR A 202 -8.59 -3.37 10.28
CA THR A 202 -8.08 -2.15 9.63
C THR A 202 -9.09 -1.58 8.65
N MET A 203 -9.65 -2.40 7.77
CA MET A 203 -10.67 -1.97 6.80
C MET A 203 -11.94 -1.47 7.48
N ASN A 204 -12.38 -2.12 8.56
CA ASN A 204 -13.54 -1.65 9.34
C ASN A 204 -13.32 -0.25 9.95
N ILE A 205 -12.11 0.04 10.43
CA ILE A 205 -11.77 1.37 10.93
C ILE A 205 -11.83 2.40 9.79
N LEU A 206 -11.20 2.10 8.67
CA LEU A 206 -11.17 3.00 7.51
C LEU A 206 -12.58 3.22 6.93
N ALA A 207 -13.42 2.19 6.85
CA ALA A 207 -14.80 2.27 6.38
C ALA A 207 -15.70 3.13 7.25
N LYS A 208 -15.34 3.34 8.52
CA LYS A 208 -16.06 4.20 9.47
C LYS A 208 -15.51 5.63 9.56
N SER A 209 -14.52 5.95 8.72
CA SER A 209 -13.97 7.30 8.60
C SER A 209 -14.73 8.12 7.56
N ASP A 210 -14.77 9.44 7.71
CA ASP A 210 -15.34 10.34 6.70
C ASP A 210 -14.28 10.73 5.67
N VAL A 211 -13.02 10.80 6.10
CA VAL A 211 -11.87 10.97 5.23
C VAL A 211 -10.65 10.23 5.80
N VAL A 212 -9.82 9.69 4.92
CA VAL A 212 -8.53 9.08 5.27
C VAL A 212 -7.41 9.92 4.67
N VAL A 213 -6.49 10.42 5.50
CA VAL A 213 -5.28 11.13 5.04
C VAL A 213 -4.09 10.19 5.17
N SER A 214 -3.44 9.86 4.07
CA SER A 214 -2.47 8.76 4.10
C SER A 214 -1.17 9.04 3.33
N LEU A 215 -0.05 8.79 4.02
CA LEU A 215 1.30 8.67 3.44
C LEU A 215 1.55 7.24 2.91
N ARG A 216 0.82 6.24 3.39
CA ARG A 216 1.05 4.84 3.00
C ARG A 216 0.21 4.44 1.80
N LEU A 217 0.85 3.81 0.81
CA LEU A 217 0.15 3.25 -0.35
C LEU A 217 -1.03 2.36 0.04
N HIS A 218 -0.82 1.41 0.97
CA HIS A 218 -1.89 0.51 1.40
C HIS A 218 -2.99 1.21 2.22
N GLY A 219 -2.69 2.32 2.90
CA GLY A 219 -3.72 3.17 3.52
C GLY A 219 -4.68 3.73 2.47
N ASN A 220 -4.13 4.22 1.36
CA ASN A 220 -4.91 4.73 0.24
C ASN A 220 -5.69 3.61 -0.48
N ILE A 221 -5.05 2.45 -0.74
CA ILE A 221 -5.72 1.32 -1.41
C ILE A 221 -6.86 0.78 -0.55
N MET A 222 -6.66 0.62 0.76
CA MET A 222 -7.69 0.12 1.68
C MET A 222 -8.83 1.12 1.85
N ALA A 223 -8.55 2.43 1.93
CA ALA A 223 -9.60 3.46 1.93
C ALA A 223 -10.44 3.38 0.66
N ALA A 224 -9.80 3.29 -0.51
CA ALA A 224 -10.49 3.09 -1.79
C ALA A 224 -11.32 1.81 -1.80
N ALA A 225 -10.78 0.69 -1.32
CA ALA A 225 -11.48 -0.59 -1.22
C ALA A 225 -12.72 -0.51 -0.32
N CYS A 226 -12.67 0.28 0.75
CA CYS A 226 -13.81 0.54 1.63
C CYS A 226 -14.84 1.53 1.04
N GLY A 227 -14.50 2.26 -0.01
CA GLY A 227 -15.32 3.35 -0.55
C GLY A 227 -15.24 4.63 0.29
N THR A 228 -14.22 4.77 1.11
CA THR A 228 -14.00 5.94 1.96
C THR A 228 -13.17 6.97 1.20
N PRO A 229 -13.63 8.22 1.04
CA PRO A 229 -12.86 9.29 0.43
C PRO A 229 -11.52 9.48 1.13
N PHE A 230 -10.47 9.79 0.37
CA PHE A 230 -9.13 9.87 0.94
C PHE A 230 -8.27 10.93 0.27
N LEU A 231 -7.33 11.47 1.05
CA LEU A 231 -6.31 12.42 0.62
C LEU A 231 -4.93 11.75 0.71
N PRO A 232 -4.35 11.29 -0.40
CA PRO A 232 -2.99 10.77 -0.42
C PRO A 232 -1.97 11.91 -0.38
N ILE A 233 -0.99 11.80 0.52
CA ILE A 233 0.22 12.61 0.50
C ILE A 233 1.27 11.82 -0.28
N VAL A 234 1.49 12.21 -1.54
CA VAL A 234 2.28 11.46 -2.51
C VAL A 234 3.76 11.85 -2.40
N TYR A 235 4.56 10.94 -1.86
CA TYR A 235 6.02 11.08 -1.79
C TYR A 235 6.75 9.95 -2.55
N HIS A 236 6.01 9.03 -3.16
CA HIS A 236 6.57 7.86 -3.85
C HIS A 236 5.74 7.53 -5.09
N HIS A 237 6.43 7.26 -6.21
CA HIS A 237 5.81 6.98 -7.51
C HIS A 237 4.72 5.88 -7.48
N LYS A 238 4.85 4.85 -6.63
CA LYS A 238 3.83 3.79 -6.51
C LYS A 238 2.48 4.32 -6.05
N THR A 239 2.47 5.33 -5.19
CA THR A 239 1.22 5.97 -4.76
C THR A 239 0.66 6.79 -5.92
N ALA A 240 1.48 7.59 -6.61
CA ALA A 240 1.05 8.35 -7.78
C ALA A 240 0.47 7.47 -8.88
N GLU A 241 1.12 6.34 -9.20
CA GLU A 241 0.63 5.37 -10.18
C GLU A 241 -0.71 4.75 -9.77
N PHE A 242 -0.88 4.40 -8.49
CA PHE A 242 -2.15 3.89 -7.98
C PHE A 242 -3.26 4.92 -8.15
N ILE A 243 -3.05 6.17 -7.71
CA ILE A 243 -4.01 7.27 -7.82
C ILE A 243 -4.41 7.50 -9.27
N LYS A 244 -3.42 7.63 -10.16
CA LYS A 244 -3.65 7.78 -11.61
C LYS A 244 -4.44 6.62 -12.20
N LYS A 245 -4.10 5.38 -11.85
CA LYS A 245 -4.78 4.17 -12.35
C LYS A 245 -6.19 4.04 -11.81
N LEU A 246 -6.43 4.46 -10.57
CA LEU A 246 -7.77 4.52 -9.98
C LEU A 246 -8.64 5.62 -10.63
N GLY A 247 -8.02 6.69 -11.15
CA GLY A 247 -8.72 7.88 -11.65
C GLY A 247 -9.22 8.79 -10.53
N TRP A 248 -8.55 8.74 -9.36
CA TRP A 248 -8.84 9.61 -8.22
C TRP A 248 -8.16 10.96 -8.41
N GLU A 249 -8.87 12.05 -8.15
CA GLU A 249 -8.40 13.41 -8.49
C GLU A 249 -7.75 14.16 -7.32
N TYR A 250 -8.01 13.74 -6.07
CA TYR A 250 -7.44 14.37 -4.88
C TYR A 250 -6.08 13.78 -4.57
N GLN A 251 -5.07 14.64 -4.45
CA GLN A 251 -3.75 14.27 -3.95
C GLN A 251 -2.93 15.50 -3.60
N ILE A 252 -2.09 15.40 -2.59
CA ILE A 252 -1.03 16.36 -2.31
C ILE A 252 0.30 15.78 -2.80
N ASP A 253 0.88 16.40 -3.82
CA ASP A 253 2.18 16.01 -4.33
C ASP A 253 3.29 16.63 -3.46
N PHE A 254 4.06 15.76 -2.83
CA PHE A 254 5.20 16.13 -1.98
C PHE A 254 6.55 15.82 -2.65
N GLY A 255 6.53 15.42 -3.88
CA GLY A 255 7.69 15.13 -4.71
C GLY A 255 7.85 13.66 -5.02
N GLU A 256 8.04 13.39 -6.29
CA GLU A 256 8.14 12.07 -6.86
C GLU A 256 9.59 11.70 -7.20
N GLY A 257 10.09 10.62 -6.62
CA GLY A 257 11.28 9.91 -7.04
C GLY A 257 12.54 10.79 -7.16
N LYS A 258 13.11 10.93 -8.36
CA LYS A 258 14.34 11.67 -8.60
C LYS A 258 14.20 13.19 -8.44
N ASN A 259 12.99 13.68 -8.46
CA ASN A 259 12.66 15.12 -8.42
C ASN A 259 12.13 15.56 -7.04
N TRP A 260 12.58 14.97 -5.97
CA TRP A 260 12.30 15.37 -4.57
C TRP A 260 12.60 16.85 -4.28
N ILE A 261 12.83 17.63 -5.31
CA ILE A 261 13.76 18.72 -5.22
C ILE A 261 13.12 19.94 -4.60
N ASP A 262 11.85 20.26 -4.82
CA ASP A 262 11.51 21.66 -4.63
C ASP A 262 10.11 22.00 -4.11
N LYS A 263 9.29 21.05 -3.69
CA LYS A 263 8.00 21.38 -3.07
C LYS A 263 7.98 20.97 -1.60
N ASP A 264 7.94 21.95 -0.73
CA ASP A 264 7.67 21.73 0.69
C ASP A 264 6.18 21.46 0.88
N LEU A 265 5.85 20.61 1.84
CA LEU A 265 4.48 20.31 2.19
C LEU A 265 3.83 21.55 2.82
N ASN A 266 2.69 21.96 2.29
CA ASN A 266 1.96 23.13 2.78
C ASN A 266 0.83 22.68 3.71
N PRO A 267 0.83 23.02 5.01
CA PRO A 267 -0.20 22.63 5.96
C PRO A 267 -1.58 23.21 5.60
N GLN A 268 -1.63 24.41 5.04
CA GLN A 268 -2.89 25.02 4.62
C GLN A 268 -3.50 24.29 3.42
N GLU A 269 -2.69 23.90 2.42
CA GLU A 269 -3.14 23.10 1.28
C GLU A 269 -3.71 21.74 1.75
N LEU A 270 -3.04 21.07 2.70
CA LEU A 270 -3.54 19.83 3.32
C LEU A 270 -4.90 20.02 4.00
N PHE A 271 -5.04 21.13 4.74
CA PHE A 271 -6.28 21.43 5.45
C PHE A 271 -7.42 21.72 4.49
N ASP A 272 -7.20 22.59 3.51
CA ASP A 272 -8.21 23.00 2.54
C ASP A 272 -8.72 21.81 1.72
N GLU A 273 -7.81 20.96 1.22
CA GLU A 273 -8.18 19.73 0.49
C GLU A 273 -8.93 18.72 1.38
N THR A 274 -8.53 18.58 2.65
CA THR A 274 -9.22 17.71 3.60
C THR A 274 -10.64 18.22 3.85
N MET A 275 -10.81 19.53 4.01
CA MET A 275 -12.12 20.15 4.23
C MET A 275 -13.02 20.04 3.00
N GLU A 276 -12.46 20.23 1.80
CA GLU A 276 -13.19 20.04 0.55
C GLU A 276 -13.69 18.59 0.40
N ILE A 277 -12.84 17.60 0.72
CA ILE A 277 -13.25 16.18 0.71
C ILE A 277 -14.37 15.94 1.73
N LEU A 278 -14.27 16.48 2.94
CA LEU A 278 -15.30 16.34 3.99
C LEU A 278 -16.64 16.98 3.62
N GLU A 279 -16.61 18.12 2.92
CA GLU A 279 -17.82 18.78 2.43
C GLU A 279 -18.52 17.99 1.33
N LYS A 280 -17.74 17.33 0.47
CA LYS A 280 -18.20 16.55 -0.68
C LYS A 280 -18.24 15.05 -0.42
N GLU A 281 -18.09 14.60 0.81
CA GLU A 281 -17.83 13.17 1.14
C GLU A 281 -18.84 12.22 0.50
N ILE A 282 -20.14 12.54 0.50
CA ILE A 282 -21.18 11.65 -0.06
C ILE A 282 -20.99 11.49 -1.56
N VAL A 283 -20.81 12.59 -2.28
CA VAL A 283 -20.61 12.57 -3.75
C VAL A 283 -19.31 11.89 -4.09
N LEU A 284 -18.24 12.13 -3.30
CA LEU A 284 -16.95 11.50 -3.51
C LEU A 284 -16.97 10.01 -3.19
N ALA A 285 -17.72 9.58 -2.17
CA ALA A 285 -17.90 8.15 -1.87
C ALA A 285 -18.63 7.42 -3.02
N GLU A 286 -19.68 8.03 -3.58
CA GLU A 286 -20.38 7.48 -4.75
C GLU A 286 -19.45 7.38 -5.98
N LYS A 287 -18.69 8.45 -6.27
CA LYS A 287 -17.68 8.45 -7.33
C LYS A 287 -16.64 7.37 -7.12
N LEU A 288 -16.11 7.26 -5.90
CA LEU A 288 -15.11 6.27 -5.54
C LEU A 288 -15.66 4.83 -5.66
N ASP A 289 -16.94 4.61 -5.35
CA ASP A 289 -17.59 3.31 -5.54
C ASP A 289 -17.58 2.85 -7.01
N ILE A 290 -17.77 3.78 -7.94
CA ILE A 290 -17.66 3.51 -9.38
C ILE A 290 -16.21 3.18 -9.76
N LEU A 291 -15.26 4.03 -9.35
CA LEU A 291 -13.85 3.89 -9.68
C LEU A 291 -13.26 2.57 -9.14
N ARG A 292 -13.58 2.22 -7.88
CA ARG A 292 -13.10 0.96 -7.28
C ARG A 292 -13.68 -0.29 -7.95
N LYS A 293 -14.95 -0.24 -8.41
CA LYS A 293 -15.56 -1.33 -9.16
C LYS A 293 -14.86 -1.56 -10.50
N GLU A 294 -14.51 -0.48 -11.20
CA GLU A 294 -13.72 -0.59 -12.44
C GLU A 294 -12.31 -1.12 -12.16
N TYR A 295 -11.67 -0.63 -11.10
CA TYR A 295 -10.35 -1.12 -10.71
C TYR A 295 -10.39 -2.61 -10.26
N LYS A 296 -11.48 -3.05 -9.61
CA LYS A 296 -11.67 -4.45 -9.20
C LYS A 296 -11.63 -5.40 -10.41
N LYS A 297 -12.14 -5.00 -11.57
CA LYS A 297 -12.04 -5.80 -12.80
C LYS A 297 -10.59 -6.11 -13.19
N LEU A 298 -9.65 -5.18 -12.91
CA LEU A 298 -8.23 -5.43 -13.11
C LEU A 298 -7.68 -6.45 -12.11
N ASN A 299 -8.20 -6.46 -10.90
CA ASN A 299 -7.82 -7.46 -9.90
C ASN A 299 -8.36 -8.85 -10.26
N ASP A 300 -9.55 -8.96 -10.87
CA ASP A 300 -10.16 -10.22 -11.27
C ASP A 300 -9.28 -10.97 -12.28
N ILE A 301 -8.45 -10.26 -13.06
CA ILE A 301 -7.44 -10.86 -13.94
C ILE A 301 -6.49 -11.79 -13.17
N ASN A 302 -6.12 -11.44 -11.92
CA ASN A 302 -5.29 -12.31 -11.10
C ASN A 302 -5.94 -13.66 -10.82
N LEU A 303 -7.25 -13.64 -10.55
CA LEU A 303 -8.03 -14.86 -10.28
C LEU A 303 -8.22 -15.69 -11.54
N ASP A 304 -8.41 -15.06 -12.69
CA ASP A 304 -8.57 -15.75 -13.96
C ASP A 304 -7.28 -16.46 -14.38
N GLU A 305 -6.13 -15.77 -14.28
CA GLU A 305 -4.80 -16.37 -14.51
C GLU A 305 -4.50 -17.53 -13.53
N LEU A 306 -4.93 -17.38 -12.26
CA LEU A 306 -4.82 -18.46 -11.28
C LEU A 306 -5.73 -19.65 -11.63
N ARG A 307 -6.98 -19.41 -12.03
CA ARG A 307 -7.91 -20.47 -12.45
C ARG A 307 -7.39 -21.23 -13.66
N GLU A 308 -6.82 -20.53 -14.63
CA GLU A 308 -6.17 -21.17 -15.78
C GLU A 308 -4.97 -22.03 -15.37
N LEU A 309 -4.19 -21.58 -14.39
CA LEU A 309 -3.05 -22.33 -13.91
C LEU A 309 -3.47 -23.62 -13.18
N ILE A 310 -4.61 -23.62 -12.48
CA ILE A 310 -5.09 -24.76 -11.70
C ILE A 310 -5.68 -25.85 -12.61
N LYS A 311 -6.28 -25.51 -13.73
CA LYS A 311 -6.76 -26.48 -14.74
C LYS A 311 -5.60 -27.28 -15.32
#